data_156c6773f2ab25623f616f79fcc694c5
#
_entry.id   156c6773f2ab25623f616f79fcc694c5
#
_cell.length_a   1.000
_cell.length_b   1.000
_cell.length_c   1.000
_cell.angle_alpha   90.00
_cell.angle_beta   90.00
_cell.angle_gamma   90.00
#
_symmetry.space_group_name_H-M   'P 1'
#
loop_
_entity.id
_entity.type
_entity.pdbx_description
1 polymer ?
#
loop_
_entity_poly.entity_id
_entity_poly.type
_entity_poly.pdbx_seq_one_letter_code
_entity_poly.pdbx_strand_id
1 'polypeptide(L)'
;MRTILLTIAYDGTDYYGWQIQPDLPTVQGEIEKALHRVTGKEIHINGTGRTDRGVHAYGQCATFRIGDGIPTDRIAYALNNSLPGGIRIVSAEEKPEGFHARFDAKGKTYRYRLLLCGPHEDADGAPQAQRQLLYLRNYVYQVNRPLDLAAMRKAAAAMEGTHDFACFQAAGGEERETTVRTVYRVELTERCLEEGFFPEEESAHVLDIDVTGDGFLYNMVRIMAGTLVDVGSGRIGAADVPAVIESADREKAGHTAPPQGLYLMRVYFEEDFGHGEE
;
A
#
# COMPACT_ATOMS: atom_id res chain seq x y z
N MET A 1 -15.31 -9.70 -27.33
CA MET A 1 -14.10 -9.30 -26.59
C MET A 1 -14.32 -9.68 -25.13
N ARG A 2 -13.31 -10.22 -24.47
CA ARG A 2 -13.35 -10.62 -23.04
C ARG A 2 -12.80 -9.49 -22.18
N THR A 3 -13.36 -9.29 -21.01
CA THR A 3 -12.81 -8.39 -19.97
C THR A 3 -12.00 -9.23 -19.01
N ILE A 4 -10.72 -8.92 -18.86
CA ILE A 4 -9.79 -9.62 -17.97
C ILE A 4 -9.45 -8.72 -16.80
N LEU A 5 -9.57 -9.25 -15.60
CA LEU A 5 -9.06 -8.67 -14.36
C LEU A 5 -7.72 -9.33 -14.03
N LEU A 6 -6.69 -8.53 -13.86
CA LEU A 6 -5.40 -8.96 -13.34
C LEU A 6 -5.30 -8.62 -11.87
N THR A 7 -4.77 -9.53 -11.06
CA THR A 7 -4.18 -9.24 -9.75
C THR A 7 -2.67 -9.17 -9.91
N ILE A 8 -2.07 -8.10 -9.41
CA ILE A 8 -0.70 -7.71 -9.72
C ILE A 8 0.05 -7.43 -8.42
N ALA A 9 1.22 -8.05 -8.25
CA ALA A 9 2.17 -7.71 -7.20
C ALA A 9 3.39 -7.00 -7.81
N TYR A 10 3.93 -6.01 -7.09
CA TYR A 10 5.15 -5.33 -7.52
C TYR A 10 5.95 -4.74 -6.36
N ASP A 11 7.25 -4.74 -6.55
CA ASP A 11 8.21 -3.92 -5.83
C ASP A 11 8.26 -2.53 -6.49
N GLY A 12 7.81 -1.51 -5.77
CA GLY A 12 7.72 -0.14 -6.29
C GLY A 12 9.04 0.63 -6.32
N THR A 13 10.13 0.05 -5.79
CA THR A 13 11.41 0.73 -5.58
C THR A 13 11.95 1.42 -6.84
N ASP A 14 11.92 0.72 -7.97
CA ASP A 14 12.50 1.17 -9.24
C ASP A 14 11.47 1.86 -10.16
N TYR A 15 10.21 2.03 -9.69
CA TYR A 15 9.14 2.59 -10.49
C TYR A 15 8.71 3.97 -10.00
N TYR A 16 8.36 4.82 -10.97
CA TYR A 16 7.77 6.14 -10.72
C TYR A 16 6.26 6.06 -10.47
N GLY A 17 5.84 5.04 -9.71
CA GLY A 17 4.48 4.73 -9.35
C GLY A 17 3.75 3.90 -10.40
N TRP A 18 2.43 3.83 -10.23
CA TRP A 18 1.57 3.03 -11.11
C TRP A 18 1.40 3.66 -12.49
N GLN A 19 0.95 4.91 -12.55
CA GLN A 19 0.45 5.59 -13.75
C GLN A 19 1.57 5.89 -14.74
N ILE A 20 1.33 5.62 -16.04
CA ILE A 20 2.24 5.98 -17.14
C ILE A 20 2.62 7.46 -17.08
N GLN A 21 3.91 7.73 -17.18
CA GLN A 21 4.52 9.05 -17.29
C GLN A 21 5.51 9.05 -18.44
N PRO A 22 5.68 10.16 -19.17
CA PRO A 22 6.66 10.24 -20.24
C PRO A 22 8.06 9.92 -19.74
N ASP A 23 8.78 9.07 -20.47
CA ASP A 23 10.19 8.74 -20.27
C ASP A 23 10.57 8.13 -18.90
N LEU A 24 9.58 7.73 -18.10
CA LEU A 24 9.81 7.14 -16.77
C LEU A 24 9.28 5.69 -16.70
N PRO A 25 10.01 4.78 -16.05
CA PRO A 25 9.53 3.43 -15.80
C PRO A 25 8.36 3.47 -14.79
N THR A 26 7.22 2.93 -15.19
CA THR A 26 6.01 2.83 -14.37
C THR A 26 5.43 1.43 -14.45
N VAL A 27 4.74 0.99 -13.40
CA VAL A 27 4.17 -0.37 -13.36
C VAL A 27 3.19 -0.60 -14.50
N GLN A 28 2.26 0.34 -14.74
CA GLN A 28 1.30 0.27 -15.83
C GLN A 28 2.02 0.19 -17.19
N GLY A 29 3.03 1.02 -17.42
CA GLY A 29 3.75 1.05 -18.69
C GLY A 29 4.49 -0.27 -18.98
N GLU A 30 5.10 -0.90 -17.98
CA GLU A 30 5.77 -2.20 -18.16
C GLU A 30 4.76 -3.33 -18.45
N ILE A 31 3.58 -3.31 -17.83
CA ILE A 31 2.53 -4.31 -18.11
C ILE A 31 1.97 -4.10 -19.52
N GLU A 32 1.72 -2.88 -19.96
CA GLU A 32 1.24 -2.59 -21.32
C GLU A 32 2.27 -2.99 -22.41
N LYS A 33 3.57 -2.74 -22.15
CA LYS A 33 4.65 -3.25 -23.01
C LYS A 33 4.69 -4.78 -23.04
N ALA A 34 4.47 -5.45 -21.91
CA ALA A 34 4.40 -6.91 -21.87
C ALA A 34 3.18 -7.45 -22.64
N LEU A 35 2.03 -6.81 -22.49
CA LEU A 35 0.82 -7.12 -23.27
C LEU A 35 1.08 -6.96 -24.78
N HIS A 36 1.73 -5.88 -25.19
CA HIS A 36 2.11 -5.69 -26.59
C HIS A 36 3.03 -6.81 -27.11
N ARG A 37 4.09 -7.14 -26.36
CA ARG A 37 5.01 -8.24 -26.74
C ARG A 37 4.32 -9.59 -26.88
N VAL A 38 3.34 -9.89 -26.03
CA VAL A 38 2.64 -11.17 -25.98
C VAL A 38 1.52 -11.26 -27.01
N THR A 39 0.84 -10.13 -27.32
CA THR A 39 -0.36 -10.13 -28.16
C THR A 39 -0.16 -9.49 -29.54
N GLY A 40 0.91 -8.72 -29.72
CA GLY A 40 1.12 -7.87 -30.91
C GLY A 40 0.17 -6.68 -31.00
N LYS A 41 -0.58 -6.35 -29.93
CA LYS A 41 -1.61 -5.30 -29.92
C LYS A 41 -1.32 -4.26 -28.85
N GLU A 42 -1.68 -3.01 -29.14
CA GLU A 42 -1.71 -1.97 -28.12
C GLU A 42 -2.95 -2.19 -27.25
N ILE A 43 -2.71 -2.50 -25.97
CA ILE A 43 -3.76 -2.77 -24.97
C ILE A 43 -3.52 -1.88 -23.77
N HIS A 44 -4.46 -1.01 -23.44
CA HIS A 44 -4.41 -0.19 -22.24
C HIS A 44 -5.10 -0.90 -21.08
N ILE A 45 -4.48 -0.80 -19.89
CA ILE A 45 -5.02 -1.34 -18.65
C ILE A 45 -5.57 -0.23 -17.75
N ASN A 46 -6.65 -0.53 -17.06
CA ASN A 46 -7.29 0.38 -16.10
C ASN A 46 -7.09 -0.15 -14.68
N GLY A 47 -6.20 0.48 -13.91
CA GLY A 47 -5.95 0.13 -12.51
C GLY A 47 -7.06 0.59 -11.57
N THR A 48 -7.20 -0.05 -10.41
CA THR A 48 -8.17 0.34 -9.36
C THR A 48 -7.83 1.66 -8.70
N GLY A 49 -6.59 2.09 -8.79
CA GLY A 49 -6.10 3.35 -8.24
C GLY A 49 -4.63 3.49 -8.53
N ARG A 50 -4.11 4.68 -8.30
CA ARG A 50 -2.69 4.98 -8.45
C ARG A 50 -1.97 4.70 -7.15
N THR A 51 -0.75 4.19 -7.24
CA THR A 51 0.23 4.19 -6.16
C THR A 51 1.35 5.14 -6.52
N ASP A 52 1.91 5.80 -5.51
CA ASP A 52 3.00 6.76 -5.68
C ASP A 52 4.33 6.05 -5.98
N ARG A 53 5.34 6.83 -6.37
CA ARG A 53 6.70 6.35 -6.53
C ARG A 53 7.18 5.68 -5.23
N GLY A 54 7.76 4.48 -5.34
CA GLY A 54 8.31 3.72 -4.22
C GLY A 54 7.27 2.98 -3.37
N VAL A 55 5.98 3.06 -3.71
CA VAL A 55 4.91 2.30 -3.05
C VAL A 55 4.79 0.92 -3.69
N HIS A 56 4.66 -0.12 -2.87
CA HIS A 56 4.57 -1.52 -3.29
C HIS A 56 3.12 -2.00 -3.39
N ALA A 57 2.92 -3.17 -3.97
CA ALA A 57 1.63 -3.86 -3.92
C ALA A 57 1.81 -5.38 -3.89
N TYR A 58 0.93 -6.04 -3.15
CA TYR A 58 0.70 -7.49 -3.23
C TYR A 58 -0.56 -7.82 -4.03
N GLY A 59 -1.52 -6.89 -4.12
CA GLY A 59 -2.83 -7.13 -4.71
C GLY A 59 -3.42 -5.93 -5.45
N GLN A 60 -2.62 -5.18 -6.23
CA GLN A 60 -3.17 -4.19 -7.17
C GLN A 60 -3.99 -4.91 -8.23
N CYS A 61 -5.14 -4.33 -8.60
CA CYS A 61 -5.96 -4.88 -9.66
C CYS A 61 -6.06 -3.94 -10.85
N ALA A 62 -6.14 -4.53 -12.05
CA ALA A 62 -6.35 -3.79 -13.28
C ALA A 62 -7.17 -4.60 -14.27
N THR A 63 -8.02 -3.92 -15.05
CA THR A 63 -8.79 -4.53 -16.12
C THR A 63 -8.29 -4.11 -17.50
N PHE A 64 -8.41 -5.03 -18.46
CA PHE A 64 -8.25 -4.75 -19.88
C PHE A 64 -9.19 -5.60 -20.73
N ARG A 65 -9.35 -5.23 -21.98
CA ARG A 65 -10.18 -5.99 -22.95
C ARG A 65 -9.29 -6.65 -23.98
N ILE A 66 -9.55 -7.94 -24.25
CA ILE A 66 -8.82 -8.71 -25.23
C ILE A 66 -9.79 -9.56 -26.08
N GLY A 67 -9.47 -9.73 -27.36
CA GLY A 67 -10.17 -10.68 -28.22
C GLY A 67 -9.74 -12.13 -27.96
N ASP A 68 -10.12 -13.03 -28.86
CA ASP A 68 -9.67 -14.42 -28.82
C ASP A 68 -8.17 -14.50 -29.06
N GLY A 69 -7.55 -15.56 -28.56
CA GLY A 69 -6.11 -15.84 -28.72
C GLY A 69 -5.57 -16.57 -27.50
N ILE A 70 -5.15 -15.83 -26.47
CA ILE A 70 -4.54 -16.45 -25.28
C ILE A 70 -5.64 -16.90 -24.32
N PRO A 71 -5.68 -18.18 -23.88
CA PRO A 71 -6.57 -18.65 -22.84
C PRO A 71 -6.35 -17.89 -21.53
N THR A 72 -7.42 -17.63 -20.75
CA THR A 72 -7.35 -16.81 -19.54
C THR A 72 -6.36 -17.38 -18.52
N ASP A 73 -6.33 -18.69 -18.35
CA ASP A 73 -5.40 -19.43 -17.46
C ASP A 73 -3.92 -19.32 -17.89
N ARG A 74 -3.65 -18.89 -19.12
CA ARG A 74 -2.29 -18.73 -19.67
C ARG A 74 -1.81 -17.27 -19.66
N ILE A 75 -2.70 -16.31 -19.43
CA ILE A 75 -2.36 -14.88 -19.48
C ILE A 75 -1.28 -14.53 -18.44
N ALA A 76 -1.46 -14.95 -17.18
CA ALA A 76 -0.49 -14.66 -16.11
C ALA A 76 0.89 -15.23 -16.45
N TYR A 77 0.95 -16.48 -16.92
CA TYR A 77 2.20 -17.12 -17.32
C TYR A 77 2.87 -16.39 -18.49
N ALA A 78 2.11 -16.05 -19.53
CA ALA A 78 2.65 -15.37 -20.70
C ALA A 78 3.20 -13.98 -20.37
N LEU A 79 2.49 -13.20 -19.56
CA LEU A 79 2.93 -11.88 -19.11
C LEU A 79 4.17 -11.97 -18.22
N ASN A 80 4.20 -12.91 -17.26
CA ASN A 80 5.31 -13.07 -16.33
C ASN A 80 6.64 -13.45 -17.02
N ASN A 81 6.58 -14.10 -18.17
CA ASN A 81 7.78 -14.38 -18.98
C ASN A 81 8.32 -13.12 -19.70
N SER A 82 7.53 -12.06 -19.76
CA SER A 82 7.85 -10.82 -20.48
C SER A 82 8.07 -9.63 -19.55
N LEU A 83 7.62 -9.72 -18.29
CA LEU A 83 7.73 -8.66 -17.30
C LEU A 83 9.11 -8.61 -16.65
N PRO A 84 9.56 -7.42 -16.23
CA PRO A 84 10.76 -7.31 -15.38
C PRO A 84 10.55 -7.96 -14.01
N GLY A 85 11.68 -8.28 -13.33
CA GLY A 85 11.67 -9.01 -12.05
C GLY A 85 10.86 -8.37 -10.92
N GLY A 86 10.70 -7.05 -10.94
CA GLY A 86 9.95 -6.31 -9.94
C GLY A 86 8.42 -6.33 -10.10
N ILE A 87 7.87 -6.96 -11.14
CA ILE A 87 6.41 -7.04 -11.38
C ILE A 87 6.00 -8.48 -11.63
N ARG A 88 4.89 -8.91 -11.01
CA ARG A 88 4.30 -10.24 -11.21
C ARG A 88 2.78 -10.16 -11.35
N ILE A 89 2.24 -10.84 -12.33
CA ILE A 89 0.82 -11.13 -12.43
C ILE A 89 0.55 -12.36 -11.54
N VAL A 90 -0.23 -12.16 -10.50
CA VAL A 90 -0.61 -13.20 -9.52
C VAL A 90 -1.72 -14.06 -10.08
N SER A 91 -2.76 -13.42 -10.64
CA SER A 91 -3.88 -14.09 -11.30
C SER A 91 -4.42 -13.29 -12.49
N ALA A 92 -5.14 -13.98 -13.36
CA ALA A 92 -5.93 -13.41 -14.44
C ALA A 92 -7.30 -14.10 -14.44
N GLU A 93 -8.36 -13.31 -14.39
CA GLU A 93 -9.73 -13.79 -14.32
C GLU A 93 -10.60 -13.11 -15.38
N GLU A 94 -11.50 -13.86 -15.98
CA GLU A 94 -12.51 -13.30 -16.87
C GLU A 94 -13.67 -12.73 -16.06
N LYS A 95 -14.03 -11.49 -16.32
CA LYS A 95 -15.14 -10.78 -15.67
C LYS A 95 -16.24 -10.48 -16.69
N PRO A 96 -17.47 -10.24 -16.22
CA PRO A 96 -18.58 -9.85 -17.08
C PRO A 96 -18.25 -8.63 -17.93
N GLU A 97 -18.92 -8.52 -19.08
CA GLU A 97 -18.77 -7.34 -19.94
C GLU A 97 -19.18 -6.08 -19.17
N GLY A 98 -18.35 -5.02 -19.29
CA GLY A 98 -18.57 -3.75 -18.58
C GLY A 98 -17.90 -3.67 -17.20
N PHE A 99 -17.41 -4.78 -16.67
CA PHE A 99 -16.66 -4.75 -15.40
C PHE A 99 -15.41 -3.86 -15.52
N HIS A 100 -15.21 -2.99 -14.51
CA HIS A 100 -14.14 -2.01 -14.50
C HIS A 100 -13.44 -1.97 -13.14
N ALA A 101 -12.16 -2.29 -13.08
CA ALA A 101 -11.41 -2.41 -11.83
C ALA A 101 -11.56 -1.20 -10.88
N ARG A 102 -11.63 0.03 -11.42
CA ARG A 102 -11.72 1.24 -10.59
C ARG A 102 -13.14 1.49 -10.05
N PHE A 103 -14.17 1.26 -10.87
CA PHE A 103 -15.53 1.66 -10.52
C PHE A 103 -16.30 0.57 -9.78
N ASP A 104 -15.93 -0.70 -9.99
CA ASP A 104 -16.54 -1.83 -9.29
C ASP A 104 -15.82 -2.19 -7.99
N ALA A 105 -14.66 -1.56 -7.71
CA ALA A 105 -13.98 -1.75 -6.42
C ALA A 105 -14.81 -1.15 -5.28
N LYS A 106 -15.04 -1.97 -4.25
CA LYS A 106 -15.81 -1.62 -3.04
C LYS A 106 -14.93 -1.18 -1.88
N GLY A 107 -13.67 -1.63 -1.85
CA GLY A 107 -12.74 -1.26 -0.81
C GLY A 107 -11.33 -1.73 -1.10
N LYS A 108 -10.42 -1.32 -0.23
CA LYS A 108 -8.99 -1.67 -0.30
C LYS A 108 -8.41 -1.80 1.08
N THR A 109 -7.41 -2.69 1.21
CA THR A 109 -6.55 -2.73 2.38
C THR A 109 -5.15 -2.31 1.98
N TYR A 110 -4.62 -1.33 2.70
CA TYR A 110 -3.22 -0.95 2.67
C TYR A 110 -2.54 -1.36 3.96
N ARG A 111 -1.28 -1.79 3.85
CA ARG A 111 -0.38 -2.01 4.97
C ARG A 111 0.72 -0.96 4.95
N TYR A 112 0.97 -0.35 6.10
CA TYR A 112 2.14 0.48 6.29
C TYR A 112 3.08 -0.20 7.30
N ARG A 113 4.32 -0.46 6.90
CA ARG A 113 5.29 -1.21 7.71
C ARG A 113 6.35 -0.30 8.32
N LEU A 114 6.47 -0.35 9.63
CA LEU A 114 7.51 0.30 10.40
C LEU A 114 8.57 -0.71 10.84
N LEU A 115 9.85 -0.36 10.77
CA LEU A 115 10.92 -1.05 11.49
C LEU A 115 11.13 -0.32 12.82
N LEU A 116 10.88 -1.01 13.93
CA LEU A 116 11.05 -0.48 15.26
C LEU A 116 12.50 -0.71 15.71
N CYS A 117 13.27 0.36 15.74
CA CYS A 117 14.64 0.34 16.24
C CYS A 117 14.61 0.77 17.70
N GLY A 118 14.57 -0.21 18.60
CA GLY A 118 14.66 0.03 20.03
C GLY A 118 16.06 0.53 20.45
N PRO A 119 16.23 0.91 21.72
CA PRO A 119 17.52 1.32 22.28
C PRO A 119 18.49 0.13 22.50
N HIS A 120 18.30 -0.98 21.78
CA HIS A 120 19.19 -2.12 21.88
C HIS A 120 20.49 -1.80 21.15
N GLU A 121 21.50 -1.45 21.94
CA GLU A 121 22.89 -1.47 21.52
C GLU A 121 23.34 -2.94 21.50
N ASP A 122 23.96 -3.39 20.40
CA ASP A 122 24.72 -4.64 20.43
C ASP A 122 25.92 -4.49 21.36
N ALA A 123 26.60 -5.60 21.65
CA ALA A 123 27.75 -5.61 22.59
C ALA A 123 28.88 -4.63 22.24
N ASP A 124 28.87 -4.09 21.00
CA ASP A 124 29.86 -3.15 20.46
C ASP A 124 29.31 -1.71 20.37
N GLY A 125 28.10 -1.44 20.89
CA GLY A 125 27.49 -0.11 20.88
C GLY A 125 26.97 0.34 19.49
N ALA A 126 26.96 -0.54 18.49
CA ALA A 126 26.35 -0.26 17.21
C ALA A 126 24.84 -0.57 17.25
N PRO A 127 23.97 0.32 16.74
CA PRO A 127 22.55 0.01 16.71
C PRO A 127 22.31 -1.23 15.84
N GLN A 128 21.83 -2.31 16.45
CA GLN A 128 21.47 -3.59 15.78
C GLN A 128 20.55 -3.35 14.58
N ALA A 129 19.69 -2.37 14.66
CA ALA A 129 18.82 -1.90 13.60
C ALA A 129 19.51 -1.41 12.32
N GLN A 130 20.78 -1.01 12.36
CA GLN A 130 21.48 -0.49 11.18
C GLN A 130 21.77 -1.59 10.15
N ARG A 131 22.09 -2.80 10.59
CA ARG A 131 22.33 -3.94 9.68
C ARG A 131 21.02 -4.38 9.01
N GLN A 132 19.96 -4.48 9.78
CA GLN A 132 18.62 -4.84 9.27
C GLN A 132 18.11 -3.83 8.25
N LEU A 133 18.36 -2.53 8.49
CA LEU A 133 17.98 -1.48 7.56
C LEU A 133 18.67 -1.62 6.21
N LEU A 134 19.90 -2.14 6.15
CA LEU A 134 20.62 -2.34 4.88
C LEU A 134 19.79 -3.18 3.89
N TYR A 135 19.11 -4.20 4.39
CA TYR A 135 18.28 -5.10 3.57
C TYR A 135 16.82 -4.63 3.45
N LEU A 136 16.30 -3.95 4.47
CA LEU A 136 14.90 -3.56 4.54
C LEU A 136 14.63 -2.11 4.13
N ARG A 137 15.66 -1.30 3.86
CA ARG A 137 15.55 0.16 3.63
C ARG A 137 14.51 0.57 2.57
N ASN A 138 14.28 -0.30 1.58
CA ASN A 138 13.33 -0.05 0.50
C ASN A 138 11.91 -0.57 0.84
N TYR A 139 11.72 -1.21 2.00
CA TYR A 139 10.53 -1.99 2.32
C TYR A 139 9.88 -1.60 3.65
N VAL A 140 10.51 -0.69 4.41
CA VAL A 140 10.03 -0.25 5.72
C VAL A 140 10.30 1.24 5.93
N TYR A 141 9.56 1.83 6.85
CA TYR A 141 9.91 3.11 7.45
C TYR A 141 10.60 2.85 8.81
N GLN A 142 11.88 3.19 8.92
CA GLN A 142 12.64 3.05 10.16
C GLN A 142 12.26 4.13 11.15
N VAL A 143 11.94 3.72 12.38
CA VAL A 143 11.66 4.61 13.51
C VAL A 143 12.70 4.38 14.60
N ASN A 144 13.59 5.36 14.80
CA ASN A 144 14.74 5.29 15.72
C ASN A 144 14.40 5.84 17.13
N ARG A 145 13.19 5.57 17.61
CA ARG A 145 12.74 6.00 18.94
C ARG A 145 11.68 5.05 19.46
N PRO A 146 11.55 4.91 20.78
CA PRO A 146 10.46 4.15 21.36
C PRO A 146 9.12 4.72 20.94
N LEU A 147 8.14 3.84 20.73
CA LEU A 147 6.75 4.20 20.45
C LEU A 147 5.84 3.62 21.53
N ASP A 148 4.92 4.43 22.02
CA ASP A 148 3.81 3.96 22.86
C ASP A 148 2.73 3.33 21.97
N LEU A 149 2.78 2.00 21.84
CA LEU A 149 1.84 1.25 21.00
C LEU A 149 0.42 1.26 21.56
N ALA A 150 0.24 1.42 22.86
CA ALA A 150 -1.10 1.55 23.46
C ALA A 150 -1.74 2.88 23.07
N ALA A 151 -0.99 3.97 23.11
CA ALA A 151 -1.44 5.27 22.59
C ALA A 151 -1.76 5.22 21.08
N MET A 152 -0.89 4.54 20.29
CA MET A 152 -1.13 4.34 18.85
C MET A 152 -2.42 3.56 18.57
N ARG A 153 -2.68 2.46 19.28
CA ARG A 153 -3.94 1.69 19.13
C ARG A 153 -5.16 2.50 19.49
N LYS A 154 -5.09 3.32 20.56
CA LYS A 154 -6.18 4.24 20.91
C LYS A 154 -6.44 5.26 19.82
N ALA A 155 -5.40 5.83 19.23
CA ALA A 155 -5.51 6.79 18.12
C ALA A 155 -6.05 6.13 16.84
N ALA A 156 -5.60 4.90 16.54
CA ALA A 156 -6.06 4.12 15.39
C ALA A 156 -7.57 3.87 15.44
N ALA A 157 -8.10 3.48 16.61
CA ALA A 157 -9.53 3.28 16.82
C ALA A 157 -10.35 4.57 16.55
N ALA A 158 -9.79 5.75 16.82
CA ALA A 158 -10.44 7.02 16.53
C ALA A 158 -10.45 7.39 15.03
N MET A 159 -9.63 6.73 14.20
CA MET A 159 -9.61 6.91 12.75
C MET A 159 -10.62 6.02 12.03
N GLU A 160 -11.23 5.06 12.72
CA GLU A 160 -12.28 4.21 12.16
C GLU A 160 -13.60 4.95 12.07
N GLY A 161 -14.42 4.58 11.08
CA GLY A 161 -15.71 5.21 10.83
C GLY A 161 -15.74 6.06 9.57
N THR A 162 -16.87 6.77 9.39
CA THR A 162 -17.07 7.69 8.26
C THR A 162 -16.79 9.12 8.72
N HIS A 163 -15.74 9.71 8.16
CA HIS A 163 -15.28 11.05 8.53
C HIS A 163 -14.90 11.87 7.29
N ASP A 164 -14.83 13.18 7.45
CA ASP A 164 -14.12 14.03 6.51
C ASP A 164 -12.61 13.92 6.79
N PHE A 165 -11.90 13.21 5.91
CA PHE A 165 -10.47 12.97 6.03
C PHE A 165 -9.61 14.04 5.32
N ALA A 166 -10.10 15.25 5.13
CA ALA A 166 -9.35 16.33 4.49
C ALA A 166 -8.00 16.59 5.19
N CYS A 167 -7.93 16.47 6.52
CA CYS A 167 -6.68 16.60 7.28
C CYS A 167 -5.62 15.55 6.90
N PHE A 168 -6.02 14.42 6.34
CA PHE A 168 -5.12 13.36 5.86
C PHE A 168 -4.93 13.38 4.33
N GLN A 169 -5.27 14.48 3.66
CA GLN A 169 -5.03 14.67 2.23
C GLN A 169 -3.81 15.56 2.00
N ALA A 170 -2.85 15.12 1.18
CA ALA A 170 -1.76 15.96 0.73
C ALA A 170 -2.18 16.84 -0.45
N ALA A 171 -1.53 17.99 -0.62
CA ALA A 171 -1.69 18.84 -1.78
C ALA A 171 -1.22 18.13 -3.08
N GLY A 172 -1.80 18.50 -4.22
CA GLY A 172 -1.39 17.99 -5.55
C GLY A 172 -2.06 16.69 -5.98
N GLY A 173 -3.03 16.16 -5.24
CA GLY A 173 -3.89 15.05 -5.67
C GLY A 173 -4.93 15.47 -6.71
N GLU A 174 -5.60 14.47 -7.33
CA GLU A 174 -6.78 14.74 -8.16
C GLU A 174 -7.86 15.43 -7.32
N GLU A 175 -8.49 16.46 -7.89
CA GLU A 175 -9.69 17.05 -7.27
C GLU A 175 -10.76 15.98 -7.09
N ARG A 176 -11.34 15.92 -5.92
CA ARG A 176 -12.41 15.00 -5.57
C ARG A 176 -13.65 15.78 -5.16
N GLU A 177 -14.82 15.28 -5.52
CA GLU A 177 -16.09 15.88 -5.11
C GLU A 177 -16.25 15.91 -3.59
N THR A 178 -15.65 14.96 -2.89
CA THR A 178 -15.71 14.86 -1.43
C THR A 178 -14.44 14.24 -0.86
N THR A 179 -14.08 14.68 0.34
CA THR A 179 -13.01 14.14 1.18
C THR A 179 -13.52 13.16 2.24
N VAL A 180 -14.85 12.96 2.29
CA VAL A 180 -15.48 11.98 3.19
C VAL A 180 -15.13 10.56 2.70
N ARG A 181 -14.65 9.71 3.62
CA ARG A 181 -14.35 8.29 3.40
C ARG A 181 -14.83 7.48 4.60
N THR A 182 -15.00 6.18 4.37
CA THR A 182 -15.25 5.22 5.44
C THR A 182 -14.01 4.35 5.62
N VAL A 183 -13.37 4.47 6.77
CA VAL A 183 -12.31 3.57 7.22
C VAL A 183 -12.98 2.50 8.08
N TYR A 184 -12.97 1.27 7.59
CA TYR A 184 -13.62 0.14 8.28
C TYR A 184 -12.79 -0.40 9.43
N ARG A 185 -11.45 -0.36 9.29
CA ARG A 185 -10.53 -0.94 10.27
C ARG A 185 -9.15 -0.31 10.18
N VAL A 186 -8.53 -0.07 11.35
CA VAL A 186 -7.11 0.28 11.49
C VAL A 186 -6.48 -0.65 12.53
N GLU A 187 -5.70 -1.61 12.06
CA GLU A 187 -5.11 -2.64 12.91
C GLU A 187 -3.59 -2.49 13.01
N LEU A 188 -3.06 -2.62 14.24
CA LEU A 188 -1.65 -2.58 14.53
C LEU A 188 -1.18 -3.97 15.00
N THR A 189 -0.34 -4.63 14.18
CA THR A 189 0.20 -5.96 14.48
C THR A 189 1.71 -5.90 14.59
N GLU A 190 2.22 -6.26 15.77
CA GLU A 190 3.67 -6.44 15.98
C GLU A 190 4.10 -7.79 15.44
N ARG A 191 5.20 -7.80 14.73
CA ARG A 191 5.83 -9.01 14.21
C ARG A 191 7.32 -8.99 14.49
N CYS A 192 7.86 -10.15 14.75
CA CYS A 192 9.31 -10.39 14.72
C CYS A 192 9.62 -11.04 13.36
N LEU A 193 10.51 -10.46 12.59
CA LEU A 193 11.03 -11.11 11.39
C LEU A 193 12.17 -12.00 11.85
N GLU A 194 11.82 -13.25 12.21
CA GLU A 194 12.75 -14.30 12.59
C GLU A 194 13.06 -15.21 11.41
N GLU A 195 14.21 -15.89 11.51
CA GLU A 195 14.65 -17.03 10.71
C GLU A 195 14.79 -16.89 9.19
N GLY A 196 16.01 -17.06 8.71
CA GLY A 196 16.34 -17.25 7.30
C GLY A 196 16.58 -15.96 6.50
N PHE A 197 16.19 -14.80 7.00
CA PHE A 197 16.47 -13.52 6.36
C PHE A 197 17.68 -12.80 6.98
N PHE A 198 17.94 -13.04 8.27
CA PHE A 198 19.07 -12.49 9.01
C PHE A 198 19.91 -13.63 9.63
N PRO A 199 21.21 -13.38 9.96
CA PRO A 199 22.01 -14.31 10.75
C PRO A 199 21.31 -14.72 12.05
N GLU A 200 21.56 -15.93 12.55
CA GLU A 200 20.81 -16.64 13.60
C GLU A 200 20.57 -15.90 14.93
N GLU A 201 21.18 -14.76 15.15
CA GLU A 201 21.05 -13.97 16.38
C GLU A 201 20.36 -12.61 16.18
N GLU A 202 19.93 -12.30 14.95
CA GLU A 202 19.35 -11.01 14.63
C GLU A 202 17.85 -11.15 14.29
N SER A 203 16.99 -10.46 15.02
CA SER A 203 15.58 -10.33 14.72
C SER A 203 15.20 -8.87 14.44
N ALA A 204 14.35 -8.62 13.45
CA ALA A 204 13.81 -7.29 13.19
C ALA A 204 12.40 -7.18 13.75
N HIS A 205 12.18 -6.23 14.66
CA HIS A 205 10.84 -5.91 15.14
C HIS A 205 10.16 -4.96 14.19
N VAL A 206 9.07 -5.41 13.58
CA VAL A 206 8.25 -4.60 12.67
C VAL A 206 6.86 -4.40 13.25
N LEU A 207 6.30 -3.23 12.99
CA LEU A 207 4.90 -2.93 13.26
C LEU A 207 4.19 -2.74 11.92
N ASP A 208 3.24 -3.62 11.62
CA ASP A 208 2.34 -3.48 10.49
C ASP A 208 1.10 -2.70 10.92
N ILE A 209 0.76 -1.66 10.17
CA ILE A 209 -0.45 -0.86 10.32
C ILE A 209 -1.32 -1.16 9.10
N ASP A 210 -2.37 -1.95 9.28
CA ASP A 210 -3.32 -2.28 8.21
C ASP A 210 -4.50 -1.32 8.27
N VAL A 211 -4.81 -0.69 7.13
CA VAL A 211 -5.94 0.23 6.99
C VAL A 211 -6.84 -0.27 5.89
N THR A 212 -8.09 -0.60 6.25
CA THR A 212 -9.13 -1.02 5.30
C THR A 212 -10.20 0.05 5.19
N GLY A 213 -10.56 0.45 3.97
CA GLY A 213 -11.58 1.47 3.72
C GLY A 213 -12.20 1.39 2.33
N ASP A 214 -13.28 2.15 2.11
CA ASP A 214 -13.98 2.26 0.83
C ASP A 214 -13.13 2.93 -0.25
N GLY A 215 -12.25 3.84 0.16
CA GLY A 215 -11.33 4.56 -0.71
C GLY A 215 -10.38 5.44 0.10
N PHE A 216 -9.35 5.93 -0.56
CA PHE A 216 -8.33 6.74 0.09
C PHE A 216 -8.04 8.00 -0.72
N LEU A 217 -7.80 9.10 -0.01
CA LEU A 217 -7.32 10.36 -0.56
C LEU A 217 -5.83 10.28 -0.88
N TYR A 218 -5.33 11.26 -1.60
CA TYR A 218 -3.92 11.33 -1.94
C TYR A 218 -3.03 11.37 -0.69
N ASN A 219 -2.12 10.41 -0.58
CA ASN A 219 -1.24 10.16 0.58
C ASN A 219 -1.95 9.84 1.91
N MET A 220 -3.26 9.60 1.94
CA MET A 220 -4.04 9.45 3.17
C MET A 220 -3.44 8.40 4.13
N VAL A 221 -3.20 7.18 3.68
CA VAL A 221 -2.65 6.12 4.56
C VAL A 221 -1.25 6.46 5.08
N ARG A 222 -0.42 7.13 4.27
CA ARG A 222 0.91 7.58 4.71
C ARG A 222 0.84 8.67 5.77
N ILE A 223 -0.14 9.58 5.68
CA ILE A 223 -0.36 10.62 6.69
C ILE A 223 -0.96 10.00 7.94
N MET A 224 -1.90 9.06 7.83
CA MET A 224 -2.42 8.29 8.97
C MET A 224 -1.29 7.56 9.72
N ALA A 225 -0.43 6.85 8.99
CA ALA A 225 0.74 6.17 9.58
C ALA A 225 1.71 7.14 10.24
N GLY A 226 2.02 8.28 9.61
CA GLY A 226 2.85 9.32 10.18
C GLY A 226 2.24 9.95 11.43
N THR A 227 0.92 10.14 11.45
CA THR A 227 0.18 10.63 12.63
C THR A 227 0.26 9.63 13.78
N LEU A 228 0.08 8.33 13.49
CA LEU A 228 0.23 7.27 14.51
C LEU A 228 1.64 7.22 15.07
N VAL A 229 2.68 7.39 14.25
CA VAL A 229 4.08 7.50 14.71
C VAL A 229 4.28 8.75 15.59
N ASP A 230 3.67 9.88 15.24
CA ASP A 230 3.74 11.11 16.05
C ASP A 230 2.97 10.97 17.36
N VAL A 231 1.87 10.21 17.38
CA VAL A 231 1.18 9.83 18.63
C VAL A 231 2.05 8.91 19.49
N GLY A 232 2.59 7.83 18.90
CA GLY A 232 3.45 6.88 19.63
C GLY A 232 4.69 7.53 20.24
N SER A 233 5.20 8.59 19.62
CA SER A 233 6.33 9.37 20.12
C SER A 233 5.94 10.52 21.07
N GLY A 234 4.65 10.68 21.40
CA GLY A 234 4.15 11.71 22.30
C GLY A 234 4.09 13.13 21.71
N ARG A 235 4.25 13.29 20.39
CA ARG A 235 4.13 14.60 19.72
C ARG A 235 2.68 15.06 19.57
N ILE A 236 1.78 14.09 19.38
CA ILE A 236 0.33 14.29 19.30
C ILE A 236 -0.29 13.44 20.39
N GLY A 237 -1.23 14.00 21.17
CA GLY A 237 -1.97 13.23 22.15
C GLY A 237 -2.92 12.24 21.48
N ALA A 238 -2.98 10.98 21.95
CA ALA A 238 -3.93 10.02 21.40
C ALA A 238 -5.40 10.47 21.54
N ALA A 239 -5.71 11.26 22.58
CA ALA A 239 -7.04 11.82 22.81
C ALA A 239 -7.37 13.01 21.87
N ASP A 240 -6.35 13.59 21.22
CA ASP A 240 -6.52 14.76 20.35
C ASP A 240 -6.85 14.36 18.90
N VAL A 241 -6.66 13.08 18.54
CA VAL A 241 -6.87 12.59 17.16
C VAL A 241 -8.29 12.84 16.64
N PRO A 242 -9.37 12.67 17.41
CA PRO A 242 -10.71 13.06 16.96
C PRO A 242 -10.80 14.54 16.57
N ALA A 243 -10.22 15.43 17.38
CA ALA A 243 -10.21 16.86 17.10
C ALA A 243 -9.34 17.23 15.87
N VAL A 244 -8.27 16.45 15.60
CA VAL A 244 -7.48 16.58 14.36
C VAL A 244 -8.35 16.24 13.15
N ILE A 245 -9.12 15.16 13.21
CA ILE A 245 -10.03 14.74 12.12
C ILE A 245 -11.11 15.81 11.90
N GLU A 246 -11.79 16.22 12.97
CA GLU A 246 -12.85 17.24 12.91
C GLU A 246 -12.37 18.59 12.39
N SER A 247 -11.09 18.92 12.58
CA SER A 247 -10.53 20.19 12.12
C SER A 247 -10.42 20.29 10.61
N ALA A 248 -10.40 19.17 9.88
CA ALA A 248 -10.11 19.08 8.44
C ALA A 248 -8.80 19.78 8.02
N ASP A 249 -7.91 20.10 8.98
CA ASP A 249 -6.69 20.88 8.79
C ASP A 249 -5.47 19.97 8.67
N ARG A 250 -4.82 20.00 7.52
CA ARG A 250 -3.63 19.17 7.23
C ARG A 250 -2.46 19.46 8.19
N GLU A 251 -2.33 20.67 8.68
CA GLU A 251 -1.21 21.07 9.53
C GLU A 251 -1.30 20.47 10.93
N LYS A 252 -2.50 20.07 11.36
CA LYS A 252 -2.73 19.41 12.65
C LYS A 252 -2.49 17.92 12.62
N ALA A 253 -2.55 17.31 11.45
CA ALA A 253 -2.17 15.90 11.27
C ALA A 253 -0.65 15.73 11.29
N GLY A 254 -0.20 14.49 11.55
CA GLY A 254 1.22 14.15 11.56
C GLY A 254 1.90 14.25 10.19
N HIS A 255 3.19 13.96 10.16
CA HIS A 255 3.97 14.01 8.93
C HIS A 255 3.49 12.98 7.89
N THR A 256 3.81 13.21 6.61
CA THR A 256 3.60 12.19 5.57
C THR A 256 4.73 11.17 5.66
N ALA A 257 4.41 9.95 6.08
CA ALA A 257 5.38 8.88 6.20
C ALA A 257 5.96 8.48 4.82
N PRO A 258 7.22 8.00 4.74
CA PRO A 258 7.90 7.66 3.50
C PRO A 258 7.15 6.61 2.66
N PRO A 259 7.25 6.61 1.31
CA PRO A 259 6.46 5.72 0.46
C PRO A 259 6.84 4.24 0.58
N GLN A 260 8.10 3.92 0.84
CA GLN A 260 8.64 2.55 0.85
C GLN A 260 8.08 1.65 1.97
N GLY A 261 7.42 2.21 2.97
CA GLY A 261 6.70 1.43 3.97
C GLY A 261 5.29 1.03 3.55
N LEU A 262 4.77 1.57 2.43
CA LEU A 262 3.37 1.40 2.03
C LEU A 262 3.21 0.28 1.00
N TYR A 263 2.20 -0.57 1.24
CA TYR A 263 1.81 -1.69 0.38
C TYR A 263 0.31 -1.69 0.13
N LEU A 264 -0.13 -1.75 -1.12
CA LEU A 264 -1.50 -2.11 -1.45
C LEU A 264 -1.64 -3.63 -1.32
N MET A 265 -2.31 -4.09 -0.26
CA MET A 265 -2.43 -5.51 0.06
C MET A 265 -3.53 -6.20 -0.75
N ARG A 266 -4.71 -5.57 -0.81
CA ARG A 266 -5.89 -6.18 -1.43
C ARG A 266 -6.86 -5.13 -1.95
N VAL A 267 -7.56 -5.48 -3.02
CA VAL A 267 -8.72 -4.77 -3.55
C VAL A 267 -9.94 -5.69 -3.43
N TYR A 268 -11.03 -5.16 -2.94
CA TYR A 268 -12.29 -5.88 -2.76
C TYR A 268 -13.30 -5.45 -3.84
N PHE A 269 -13.96 -6.41 -4.46
CA PHE A 269 -15.03 -6.18 -5.43
C PHE A 269 -16.40 -6.60 -4.91
N GLU A 270 -16.43 -7.25 -3.76
CA GLU A 270 -17.61 -7.62 -2.99
C GLU A 270 -17.57 -6.88 -1.65
N GLU A 271 -18.73 -6.73 -0.98
CA GLU A 271 -18.81 -5.98 0.29
C GLU A 271 -18.30 -6.78 1.50
N ASP A 272 -17.60 -7.87 1.27
CA ASP A 272 -16.99 -8.68 2.33
C ASP A 272 -15.61 -8.10 2.74
N PHE A 273 -15.66 -6.99 3.50
CA PHE A 273 -14.48 -6.27 3.96
C PHE A 273 -13.83 -6.92 5.19
N GLY A 274 -13.41 -8.18 5.06
CA GLY A 274 -12.47 -8.70 6.04
C GLY A 274 -13.10 -9.31 7.28
N HIS A 275 -14.09 -10.16 7.13
CA HIS A 275 -14.17 -11.32 8.01
C HIS A 275 -12.98 -12.19 7.61
N GLY A 276 -11.89 -12.14 8.41
CA GLY A 276 -10.68 -12.86 8.15
C GLY A 276 -11.00 -14.32 7.85
N GLU A 277 -10.41 -14.84 6.80
CA GLU A 277 -10.16 -16.27 6.72
C GLU A 277 -9.27 -16.59 7.93
N GLU A 278 -9.83 -17.35 8.88
CA GLU A 278 -9.13 -17.97 9.99
C GLU A 278 -8.05 -18.96 9.51
#